data_88d5a905c1575bfa9f8e1de9ccad8f5d
#
_entry.id   88d5a905c1575bfa9f8e1de9ccad8f5d
#
_cell.length_a   1.000
_cell.length_b   1.000
_cell.length_c   1.000
_cell.angle_alpha   90.00
_cell.angle_beta   90.00
_cell.angle_gamma   90.00
#
_symmetry.space_group_name_H-M   'P 1'
#
loop_
_entity.id
_entity.type
_entity.pdbx_description
1 polymer ?
#
loop_
_entity_poly.entity_id
_entity_poly.type
_entity_poly.pdbx_seq_one_letter_code
_entity_poly.pdbx_strand_id
1 'polypeptide(L)'
;QNFKAEYLRLAAGAQLPTMALIHGLDTEAHIASRPALERVTVEKLFIKEKINQTESLRQALENGAFNDSALVTYVYDDWARLAEGVRCRSEAAKMEVLSTGKMTVKENGLNFSVDFGVPNGNTGFDIDVSTPDKNILAQIEEIVETARDKGFTVSGMVLSGSVLSKMLTNEGISKAIYGGAGAGAMVSRTQLVGLFNELFGITEIRTNDLRYNVEGKDGKLTTQRFWGKSKVSFLASYNGLQNFGVGLWGVTPEEEQLGPWTAKS
;
A
#
# COMPACT_ATOMS: atom_id res chain seq x y z
N GLN A 1 5.30 -16.55 -23.34
CA GLN A 1 4.47 -16.11 -22.18
C GLN A 1 5.28 -15.14 -21.34
N ASN A 2 4.81 -13.91 -21.21
CA ASN A 2 5.59 -12.88 -20.54
C ASN A 2 5.12 -12.79 -19.07
N PHE A 3 5.73 -13.61 -18.20
CA PHE A 3 5.53 -13.51 -16.74
C PHE A 3 6.18 -12.25 -16.13
N LYS A 4 6.75 -11.40 -16.98
CA LYS A 4 7.41 -10.15 -16.57
C LYS A 4 6.54 -8.97 -16.95
N ALA A 5 6.40 -8.01 -16.03
CA ALA A 5 5.86 -6.70 -16.32
C ALA A 5 7.03 -5.74 -16.50
N GLU A 6 6.99 -4.94 -17.56
CA GLU A 6 8.00 -3.91 -17.83
C GLU A 6 7.33 -2.54 -17.75
N TYR A 7 7.98 -1.60 -17.09
CA TYR A 7 7.57 -0.20 -17.08
C TYR A 7 8.78 0.72 -17.13
N LEU A 8 8.53 1.94 -17.56
CA LEU A 8 9.53 2.99 -17.60
C LEU A 8 9.32 3.93 -16.40
N ARG A 9 10.39 4.24 -15.69
CA ARG A 9 10.38 5.26 -14.64
C ARG A 9 11.42 6.34 -14.96
N LEU A 10 11.17 7.55 -14.46
CA LEU A 10 12.17 8.59 -14.45
C LEU A 10 13.28 8.23 -13.44
N ALA A 11 14.53 8.44 -13.82
CA ALA A 11 15.65 8.25 -12.92
C ALA A 11 15.52 9.18 -11.69
N ALA A 12 16.07 8.76 -10.56
CA ALA A 12 16.03 9.52 -9.33
C ALA A 12 16.64 10.93 -9.53
N GLY A 13 15.95 11.96 -9.04
CA GLY A 13 16.37 13.37 -9.18
C GLY A 13 15.82 14.10 -10.42
N ALA A 14 15.17 13.41 -11.36
CA ALA A 14 14.58 14.03 -12.56
C ALA A 14 13.20 14.66 -12.32
N GLN A 15 12.77 14.77 -11.07
CA GLN A 15 11.42 15.21 -10.69
C GLN A 15 11.29 16.73 -10.56
N LEU A 16 12.38 17.42 -10.25
CA LEU A 16 12.36 18.89 -10.17
C LEU A 16 12.54 19.52 -11.55
N PRO A 17 11.83 20.61 -11.86
CA PRO A 17 11.99 21.32 -13.13
C PRO A 17 13.37 21.98 -13.19
N THR A 18 14.05 21.83 -14.31
CA THR A 18 15.32 22.52 -14.56
C THR A 18 15.04 23.93 -15.08
N MET A 19 15.64 24.93 -14.44
CA MET A 19 15.49 26.32 -14.83
C MET A 19 16.23 26.57 -16.16
N ALA A 20 15.57 27.25 -17.09
CA ALA A 20 16.21 27.70 -18.33
C ALA A 20 17.19 28.85 -18.06
N LEU A 21 18.31 28.84 -18.79
CA LEU A 21 19.31 29.92 -18.71
C LEU A 21 18.86 31.13 -19.52
N ILE A 22 19.21 32.32 -19.03
CA ILE A 22 19.04 33.58 -19.73
C ILE A 22 20.27 33.82 -20.63
N HIS A 23 20.02 34.08 -21.90
CA HIS A 23 21.05 34.35 -22.89
C HIS A 23 21.03 35.83 -23.34
N GLY A 24 22.17 36.37 -23.70
CA GLY A 24 22.25 37.66 -24.40
C GLY A 24 21.78 37.52 -25.84
N LEU A 25 21.49 38.66 -26.48
CA LEU A 25 21.24 38.72 -27.91
C LEU A 25 22.49 38.21 -28.67
N ASP A 26 22.30 37.42 -29.70
CA ASP A 26 23.34 36.83 -30.55
C ASP A 26 24.23 35.76 -29.87
N THR A 27 23.78 35.17 -28.76
CA THR A 27 24.46 34.01 -28.13
C THR A 27 23.73 32.71 -28.45
N GLU A 28 24.51 31.62 -28.60
CA GLU A 28 23.94 30.29 -28.83
C GLU A 28 23.14 29.77 -27.62
N ALA A 29 21.98 29.15 -27.87
CA ALA A 29 21.15 28.61 -26.80
C ALA A 29 21.79 27.38 -26.15
N HIS A 30 21.65 27.25 -24.83
CA HIS A 30 22.10 26.08 -24.10
C HIS A 30 21.29 24.84 -24.49
N ILE A 31 21.96 23.74 -24.81
CA ILE A 31 21.32 22.46 -25.09
C ILE A 31 21.02 21.76 -23.76
N ALA A 32 19.74 21.72 -23.37
CA ALA A 32 19.30 21.04 -22.16
C ALA A 32 19.35 19.51 -22.32
N SER A 33 19.76 18.81 -21.27
CA SER A 33 19.72 17.35 -21.21
C SER A 33 18.30 16.85 -20.95
N ARG A 34 17.95 15.72 -21.54
CA ARG A 34 16.69 15.04 -21.25
C ARG A 34 16.81 14.20 -19.97
N PRO A 35 15.76 14.11 -19.13
CA PRO A 35 15.73 13.18 -18.01
C PRO A 35 15.97 11.74 -18.50
N ALA A 36 16.79 11.00 -17.78
CA ALA A 36 17.03 9.60 -18.07
C ALA A 36 15.78 8.76 -17.72
N LEU A 37 15.43 7.85 -18.62
CA LEU A 37 14.37 6.85 -18.39
C LEU A 37 15.05 5.52 -18.06
N GLU A 38 14.60 4.91 -17.00
CA GLU A 38 15.03 3.58 -16.56
C GLU A 38 13.91 2.57 -16.86
N ARG A 39 14.28 1.44 -17.51
CA ARG A 39 13.37 0.33 -17.71
C ARG A 39 13.47 -0.60 -16.51
N VAL A 40 12.36 -0.81 -15.84
CA VAL A 40 12.24 -1.73 -14.71
C VAL A 40 11.42 -2.94 -15.13
N THR A 41 11.97 -4.12 -14.88
CA THR A 41 11.31 -5.40 -15.14
C THR A 41 10.98 -6.07 -13.82
N VAL A 42 9.74 -6.43 -13.60
CA VAL A 42 9.25 -7.08 -12.38
C VAL A 42 8.58 -8.40 -12.74
N GLU A 43 8.88 -9.45 -12.01
CA GLU A 43 8.18 -10.74 -12.16
C GLU A 43 6.78 -10.64 -11.56
N LYS A 44 5.79 -11.18 -12.30
CA LYS A 44 4.40 -11.23 -11.84
C LYS A 44 4.27 -12.32 -10.78
N LEU A 45 3.53 -12.02 -9.72
CA LEU A 45 3.14 -13.04 -8.74
C LEU A 45 2.10 -13.97 -9.36
N PHE A 46 2.35 -15.25 -9.25
CA PHE A 46 1.39 -16.28 -9.67
C PHE A 46 0.72 -16.85 -8.41
N ILE A 47 -0.52 -16.46 -8.17
CA ILE A 47 -1.29 -16.88 -7.01
C ILE A 47 -2.21 -18.01 -7.44
N LYS A 48 -2.07 -19.18 -6.81
CA LYS A 48 -2.93 -20.35 -7.01
C LYS A 48 -3.47 -20.84 -5.68
N GLU A 49 -4.74 -21.16 -5.65
CA GLU A 49 -5.39 -21.79 -4.53
C GLU A 49 -6.39 -22.82 -5.03
N LYS A 50 -6.55 -23.92 -4.31
CA LYS A 50 -7.52 -24.96 -4.65
C LYS A 50 -8.17 -25.52 -3.38
N ILE A 51 -9.44 -25.86 -3.47
CA ILE A 51 -10.17 -26.65 -2.48
C ILE A 51 -10.40 -28.04 -3.08
N ASN A 52 -10.03 -29.08 -2.36
CA ASN A 52 -10.30 -30.45 -2.78
C ASN A 52 -11.71 -30.82 -2.31
N GLN A 53 -12.55 -31.27 -3.22
CA GLN A 53 -13.82 -31.90 -2.87
C GLN A 53 -13.54 -33.30 -2.33
N THR A 54 -14.05 -33.60 -1.15
CA THR A 54 -13.95 -34.95 -0.57
C THR A 54 -14.89 -35.90 -1.30
N GLU A 55 -14.52 -37.19 -1.38
CA GLU A 55 -15.33 -38.25 -1.98
C GLU A 55 -16.74 -38.33 -1.37
N SER A 56 -16.84 -38.14 -0.04
CA SER A 56 -18.09 -38.10 0.68
C SER A 56 -19.00 -36.93 0.27
N LEU A 57 -18.43 -35.75 0.02
CA LEU A 57 -19.17 -34.60 -0.47
C LEU A 57 -19.68 -34.85 -1.90
N ARG A 58 -18.83 -35.44 -2.75
CA ARG A 58 -19.19 -35.79 -4.12
C ARG A 58 -20.33 -36.82 -4.17
N GLN A 59 -20.26 -37.86 -3.34
CA GLN A 59 -21.35 -38.86 -3.22
C GLN A 59 -22.64 -38.25 -2.68
N ALA A 60 -22.55 -37.30 -1.73
CA ALA A 60 -23.72 -36.59 -1.21
C ALA A 60 -24.37 -35.72 -2.30
N LEU A 61 -23.58 -35.12 -3.16
CA LEU A 61 -24.02 -34.38 -4.36
C LEU A 61 -24.72 -35.29 -5.36
N GLU A 62 -24.14 -36.45 -5.68
CA GLU A 62 -24.70 -37.41 -6.65
C GLU A 62 -25.96 -38.07 -6.16
N ASN A 63 -26.08 -38.32 -4.86
CA ASN A 63 -27.24 -39.02 -4.27
C ASN A 63 -28.44 -38.10 -3.95
N GLY A 64 -28.35 -36.79 -4.22
CA GLY A 64 -29.45 -35.85 -3.96
C GLY A 64 -29.90 -35.78 -2.49
N ALA A 65 -28.99 -36.16 -1.56
CA ALA A 65 -29.31 -36.27 -0.13
C ALA A 65 -29.54 -34.91 0.56
N PHE A 66 -29.23 -33.81 -0.12
CA PHE A 66 -29.45 -32.45 0.36
C PHE A 66 -30.37 -31.69 -0.59
N ASN A 67 -31.16 -30.76 -0.06
CA ASN A 67 -31.90 -29.81 -0.88
C ASN A 67 -30.92 -29.10 -1.81
N ASP A 68 -31.17 -29.15 -3.11
CA ASP A 68 -30.30 -28.61 -4.17
C ASP A 68 -29.78 -27.18 -3.89
N SER A 69 -30.61 -26.35 -3.23
CA SER A 69 -30.24 -24.97 -2.88
C SER A 69 -29.12 -24.86 -1.83
N ALA A 70 -29.08 -25.72 -0.82
CA ALA A 70 -28.05 -25.65 0.23
C ALA A 70 -26.68 -26.12 -0.28
N LEU A 71 -26.65 -27.10 -1.17
CA LEU A 71 -25.45 -27.63 -1.79
C LEU A 71 -24.86 -26.67 -2.82
N VAL A 72 -25.71 -26.10 -3.64
CA VAL A 72 -25.35 -25.05 -4.58
C VAL A 72 -24.72 -23.88 -3.81
N THR A 73 -25.35 -23.44 -2.72
CA THR A 73 -24.81 -22.36 -1.86
C THR A 73 -23.44 -22.73 -1.30
N TYR A 74 -23.26 -23.97 -0.80
CA TYR A 74 -21.97 -24.41 -0.25
C TYR A 74 -20.83 -24.39 -1.29
N VAL A 75 -21.10 -24.84 -2.51
CA VAL A 75 -20.12 -24.82 -3.60
C VAL A 75 -19.80 -23.39 -4.05
N TYR A 76 -20.83 -22.51 -4.12
CA TYR A 76 -20.58 -21.09 -4.42
C TYR A 76 -19.80 -20.39 -3.32
N ASP A 77 -20.00 -20.75 -2.05
CA ASP A 77 -19.21 -20.23 -0.93
C ASP A 77 -17.74 -20.63 -1.04
N ASP A 78 -17.42 -21.82 -1.51
CA ASP A 78 -16.04 -22.24 -1.76
C ASP A 78 -15.36 -21.40 -2.86
N TRP A 79 -16.07 -21.11 -3.94
CA TRP A 79 -15.59 -20.20 -4.99
C TRP A 79 -15.37 -18.79 -4.47
N ALA A 80 -16.29 -18.27 -3.68
CA ALA A 80 -16.19 -16.96 -3.07
C ALA A 80 -14.98 -16.88 -2.14
N ARG A 81 -14.73 -17.92 -1.33
CA ARG A 81 -13.56 -18.03 -0.44
C ARG A 81 -12.24 -18.06 -1.21
N LEU A 82 -12.14 -18.83 -2.29
CA LEU A 82 -10.95 -18.87 -3.15
C LEU A 82 -10.67 -17.49 -3.76
N ALA A 83 -11.70 -16.83 -4.28
CA ALA A 83 -11.57 -15.49 -4.85
C ALA A 83 -11.13 -14.47 -3.79
N GLU A 84 -11.68 -14.55 -2.58
CA GLU A 84 -11.29 -13.70 -1.46
C GLU A 84 -9.86 -13.97 -0.99
N GLY A 85 -9.40 -15.23 -0.97
CA GLY A 85 -8.03 -15.60 -0.69
C GLY A 85 -7.03 -14.93 -1.64
N VAL A 86 -7.31 -14.95 -2.94
CA VAL A 86 -6.48 -14.27 -3.95
C VAL A 86 -6.48 -12.75 -3.75
N ARG A 87 -7.64 -12.14 -3.48
CA ARG A 87 -7.75 -10.70 -3.17
C ARG A 87 -6.97 -10.34 -1.92
N CYS A 88 -7.11 -11.12 -0.86
CA CYS A 88 -6.40 -10.95 0.40
C CYS A 88 -4.88 -10.99 0.19
N ARG A 89 -4.36 -11.94 -0.57
CA ARG A 89 -2.93 -12.02 -0.88
C ARG A 89 -2.44 -10.80 -1.67
N SER A 90 -3.21 -10.36 -2.65
CA SER A 90 -2.91 -9.15 -3.43
C SER A 90 -2.90 -7.90 -2.54
N GLU A 91 -3.87 -7.77 -1.65
CA GLU A 91 -3.96 -6.62 -0.74
C GLU A 91 -2.81 -6.61 0.27
N ALA A 92 -2.42 -7.78 0.81
CA ALA A 92 -1.27 -7.91 1.68
C ALA A 92 0.03 -7.45 0.99
N ALA A 93 0.23 -7.85 -0.26
CA ALA A 93 1.39 -7.40 -1.05
C ALA A 93 1.39 -5.88 -1.28
N LYS A 94 0.25 -5.27 -1.60
CA LYS A 94 0.12 -3.81 -1.75
C LYS A 94 0.44 -3.07 -0.46
N MET A 95 -0.08 -3.55 0.68
CA MET A 95 0.16 -2.92 1.97
C MET A 95 1.63 -3.06 2.41
N GLU A 96 2.28 -4.18 2.10
CA GLU A 96 3.71 -4.37 2.32
C GLU A 96 4.53 -3.35 1.51
N VAL A 97 4.24 -3.22 0.21
CA VAL A 97 4.91 -2.23 -0.65
C VAL A 97 4.71 -0.80 -0.16
N LEU A 98 3.48 -0.42 0.20
CA LEU A 98 3.19 0.92 0.72
C LEU A 98 3.90 1.22 2.05
N SER A 99 4.13 0.20 2.88
CA SER A 99 4.75 0.38 4.20
C SER A 99 6.26 0.22 4.22
N THR A 100 6.85 -0.45 3.21
CA THR A 100 8.28 -0.80 3.20
C THR A 100 9.00 -0.45 1.90
N GLY A 101 8.27 -0.15 0.82
CA GLY A 101 8.81 0.01 -0.52
C GLY A 101 9.26 -1.29 -1.18
N LYS A 102 9.07 -2.43 -0.52
CA LYS A 102 9.50 -3.76 -0.97
C LYS A 102 8.37 -4.75 -0.85
N MET A 103 8.43 -5.80 -1.64
CA MET A 103 7.55 -6.95 -1.53
C MET A 103 8.41 -8.20 -1.38
N THR A 104 8.19 -8.96 -0.32
CA THR A 104 8.95 -10.17 -0.02
C THR A 104 8.06 -11.40 -0.08
N VAL A 105 8.48 -12.40 -0.83
CA VAL A 105 7.79 -13.68 -0.94
C VAL A 105 8.69 -14.77 -0.38
N LYS A 106 8.23 -15.44 0.69
CA LYS A 106 8.92 -16.57 1.34
C LYS A 106 7.94 -17.71 1.57
N GLU A 107 7.42 -18.27 0.49
CA GLU A 107 6.35 -19.27 0.52
C GLU A 107 6.60 -20.36 -0.51
N ASN A 108 6.20 -21.58 -0.23
CA ASN A 108 6.24 -22.73 -1.15
C ASN A 108 7.58 -22.93 -1.87
N GLY A 109 8.70 -22.69 -1.17
CA GLY A 109 10.05 -22.83 -1.75
C GLY A 109 10.52 -21.60 -2.56
N LEU A 110 9.66 -20.60 -2.73
CA LEU A 110 10.02 -19.30 -3.30
C LEU A 110 10.64 -18.41 -2.21
N ASN A 111 11.76 -17.77 -2.54
CA ASN A 111 12.40 -16.80 -1.66
C ASN A 111 12.99 -15.68 -2.53
N PHE A 112 12.22 -14.63 -2.74
CA PHE A 112 12.68 -13.45 -3.48
C PHE A 112 12.07 -12.17 -2.89
N SER A 113 12.71 -11.06 -3.15
CA SER A 113 12.23 -9.73 -2.78
C SER A 113 12.30 -8.82 -4.00
N VAL A 114 11.23 -8.08 -4.23
CA VAL A 114 11.17 -7.03 -5.26
C VAL A 114 11.27 -5.69 -4.56
N ASP A 115 12.29 -4.92 -4.92
CA ASP A 115 12.49 -3.54 -4.45
C ASP A 115 11.89 -2.58 -5.48
N PHE A 116 10.92 -1.78 -5.06
CA PHE A 116 10.28 -0.78 -5.92
C PHE A 116 11.08 0.52 -6.02
N GLY A 117 12.27 0.55 -5.43
CA GLY A 117 13.22 1.65 -5.58
C GLY A 117 12.78 2.94 -4.90
N VAL A 118 12.20 2.83 -3.72
CA VAL A 118 11.97 4.01 -2.86
C VAL A 118 13.35 4.60 -2.51
N PRO A 119 13.60 5.88 -2.82
CA PRO A 119 14.90 6.47 -2.57
C PRO A 119 15.30 6.39 -1.09
N ASN A 120 16.58 6.08 -0.83
CA ASN A 120 17.15 6.21 0.50
C ASN A 120 16.92 7.64 1.00
N GLY A 121 16.48 7.84 2.21
CA GLY A 121 16.11 9.16 2.72
C GLY A 121 14.63 9.54 2.50
N ASN A 122 13.82 8.67 1.88
CA ASN A 122 12.36 8.71 1.97
C ASN A 122 11.85 7.63 2.93
N THR A 123 12.75 6.88 3.57
CA THR A 123 12.46 5.82 4.53
C THR A 123 13.35 5.99 5.75
N GLY A 124 12.98 5.37 6.86
CA GLY A 124 13.79 5.36 8.08
C GLY A 124 13.51 6.52 9.03
N PHE A 125 12.46 7.30 8.79
CA PHE A 125 11.99 8.29 9.77
C PHE A 125 11.28 7.60 10.93
N ASP A 126 11.56 8.06 12.13
CA ASP A 126 10.88 7.62 13.34
C ASP A 126 9.98 8.73 13.88
N ILE A 127 8.71 8.39 14.13
CA ILE A 127 7.77 9.25 14.86
C ILE A 127 7.60 8.64 16.25
N ASP A 128 8.21 9.30 17.24
CA ASP A 128 8.14 8.82 18.62
C ASP A 128 6.77 9.17 19.24
N VAL A 129 5.91 8.16 19.28
CA VAL A 129 4.61 8.22 19.95
C VAL A 129 4.61 7.42 21.25
N SER A 130 5.76 7.22 21.88
CA SER A 130 5.89 6.39 23.09
C SER A 130 5.16 7.02 24.29
N THR A 131 5.30 8.33 24.45
CA THR A 131 4.66 9.10 25.52
C THR A 131 3.89 10.31 24.97
N PRO A 132 2.87 10.81 25.70
CA PRO A 132 2.05 11.94 25.23
C PRO A 132 2.77 13.28 25.07
N ASP A 133 3.90 13.46 25.74
CA ASP A 133 4.69 14.71 25.76
C ASP A 133 5.63 14.88 24.56
N LYS A 134 5.79 13.84 23.74
CA LYS A 134 6.68 13.88 22.56
C LYS A 134 6.20 14.90 21.53
N ASN A 135 7.16 15.61 20.95
CA ASN A 135 6.87 16.61 19.92
C ASN A 135 6.66 15.95 18.54
N ILE A 136 5.47 15.34 18.36
CA ILE A 136 5.07 14.68 17.12
C ILE A 136 4.97 15.69 15.96
N LEU A 137 4.54 16.92 16.22
CA LEU A 137 4.36 17.93 15.18
C LEU A 137 5.70 18.29 14.53
N ALA A 138 6.77 18.51 15.31
CA ALA A 138 8.09 18.79 14.76
C ALA A 138 8.65 17.60 13.96
N GLN A 139 8.42 16.36 14.41
CA GLN A 139 8.87 15.16 13.69
C GLN A 139 8.14 15.00 12.35
N ILE A 140 6.85 15.31 12.30
CA ILE A 140 6.08 15.30 11.04
C ILE A 140 6.54 16.43 10.12
N GLU A 141 6.81 17.62 10.67
CA GLU A 141 7.32 18.76 9.90
C GLU A 141 8.63 18.42 9.18
N GLU A 142 9.57 17.81 9.89
CA GLU A 142 10.85 17.36 9.31
C GLU A 142 10.65 16.40 8.11
N ILE A 143 9.70 15.45 8.24
CA ILE A 143 9.37 14.52 7.17
C ILE A 143 8.74 15.26 5.97
N VAL A 144 7.83 16.19 6.22
CA VAL A 144 7.14 16.96 5.19
C VAL A 144 8.12 17.89 4.48
N GLU A 145 9.03 18.58 5.20
CA GLU A 145 10.08 19.39 4.60
C GLU A 145 11.03 18.56 3.74
N THR A 146 11.47 17.40 4.23
CA THR A 146 12.28 16.47 3.43
C THR A 146 11.58 16.07 2.12
N ALA A 147 10.26 15.92 2.14
CA ALA A 147 9.49 15.64 0.92
C ALA A 147 9.43 16.87 -0.01
N ARG A 148 9.21 18.06 0.53
CA ARG A 148 9.17 19.34 -0.22
C ARG A 148 10.50 19.63 -0.90
N ASP A 149 11.62 19.44 -0.21
CA ASP A 149 12.98 19.61 -0.77
C ASP A 149 13.21 18.72 -2.01
N LYS A 150 12.52 17.59 -2.08
CA LYS A 150 12.56 16.67 -3.23
C LYS A 150 11.49 16.94 -4.27
N GLY A 151 10.67 17.97 -4.11
CA GLY A 151 9.61 18.36 -5.03
C GLY A 151 8.31 17.57 -4.85
N PHE A 152 8.12 16.89 -3.73
CA PHE A 152 6.86 16.16 -3.43
C PHE A 152 5.96 16.96 -2.50
N THR A 153 4.66 16.87 -2.74
CA THR A 153 3.64 17.42 -1.83
C THR A 153 2.99 16.26 -1.08
N VAL A 154 3.12 16.26 0.23
CA VAL A 154 2.44 15.27 1.09
C VAL A 154 0.98 15.65 1.21
N SER A 155 0.07 14.74 0.86
CA SER A 155 -1.39 14.96 0.88
C SER A 155 -2.13 14.01 1.81
N GLY A 156 -1.54 12.91 2.22
CA GLY A 156 -2.20 11.92 3.05
C GLY A 156 -1.24 11.09 3.91
N MET A 157 -1.84 10.39 4.87
CA MET A 157 -1.13 9.44 5.75
C MET A 157 -1.91 8.13 5.84
N VAL A 158 -1.17 7.01 5.87
CA VAL A 158 -1.70 5.69 6.22
C VAL A 158 -1.01 5.21 7.49
N LEU A 159 -1.78 4.81 8.47
CA LEU A 159 -1.26 4.38 9.77
C LEU A 159 -2.19 3.35 10.44
N SER A 160 -1.76 2.77 11.56
CA SER A 160 -2.62 1.90 12.37
C SER A 160 -3.49 2.72 13.32
N GLY A 161 -4.65 2.18 13.71
CA GLY A 161 -5.49 2.79 14.76
C GLY A 161 -4.76 2.97 16.09
N SER A 162 -3.78 2.12 16.37
CA SER A 162 -2.94 2.24 17.57
C SER A 162 -2.08 3.51 17.57
N VAL A 163 -1.49 3.85 16.41
CA VAL A 163 -0.70 5.09 16.25
C VAL A 163 -1.63 6.29 16.29
N LEU A 164 -2.77 6.23 15.57
CA LEU A 164 -3.77 7.30 15.59
C LEU A 164 -4.22 7.61 17.03
N SER A 165 -4.57 6.59 17.81
CA SER A 165 -5.00 6.76 19.20
C SER A 165 -3.96 7.51 20.04
N LYS A 166 -2.67 7.20 19.85
CA LYS A 166 -1.59 7.90 20.54
C LYS A 166 -1.42 9.36 20.08
N MET A 167 -1.63 9.63 18.78
CA MET A 167 -1.63 11.00 18.26
C MET A 167 -2.80 11.82 18.84
N LEU A 168 -3.99 11.23 18.98
CA LEU A 168 -5.17 11.89 19.54
C LEU A 168 -5.03 12.24 21.04
N THR A 169 -4.13 11.60 21.74
CA THR A 169 -3.82 11.83 23.16
C THR A 169 -2.51 12.60 23.38
N ASN A 170 -1.86 13.07 22.31
CA ASN A 170 -0.61 13.79 22.40
C ASN A 170 -0.81 15.23 22.91
N GLU A 171 -0.01 15.63 23.91
CA GLU A 171 -0.11 16.95 24.52
C GLU A 171 0.22 18.10 23.58
N GLY A 172 1.21 17.92 22.70
CA GLY A 172 1.60 18.92 21.71
C GLY A 172 0.46 19.21 20.73
N ILE A 173 -0.21 18.16 20.27
CA ILE A 173 -1.36 18.25 19.37
C ILE A 173 -2.55 18.91 20.09
N SER A 174 -2.85 18.49 21.33
CA SER A 174 -3.94 19.09 22.09
C SER A 174 -3.69 20.55 22.45
N LYS A 175 -2.46 20.93 22.79
CA LYS A 175 -2.05 22.34 23.00
C LYS A 175 -2.17 23.19 21.73
N ALA A 176 -1.85 22.63 20.56
CA ALA A 176 -1.99 23.33 19.29
C ALA A 176 -3.46 23.64 18.95
N ILE A 177 -4.38 22.74 19.32
CA ILE A 177 -5.81 22.88 19.02
C ILE A 177 -6.55 23.72 20.09
N TYR A 178 -6.27 23.46 21.35
CA TYR A 178 -7.05 24.04 22.46
C TYR A 178 -6.30 25.12 23.25
N GLY A 179 -5.04 25.39 22.90
CA GLY A 179 -4.18 26.28 23.69
C GLY A 179 -3.57 25.60 24.92
N GLY A 180 -2.76 26.34 25.68
CA GLY A 180 -2.00 25.79 26.80
C GLY A 180 -2.84 25.14 27.90
N ALA A 181 -4.08 25.60 28.12
CA ALA A 181 -5.02 25.05 29.10
C ALA A 181 -5.61 23.70 28.67
N GLY A 182 -5.49 23.34 27.37
CA GLY A 182 -6.01 22.10 26.82
C GLY A 182 -5.03 20.94 26.83
N ALA A 183 -3.89 21.06 27.49
CA ALA A 183 -2.89 20.00 27.59
C ALA A 183 -3.50 18.71 28.17
N GLY A 184 -3.37 17.60 27.44
CA GLY A 184 -3.92 16.31 27.84
C GLY A 184 -5.38 16.06 27.47
N ALA A 185 -6.07 17.04 26.86
CA ALA A 185 -7.41 16.83 26.34
C ALA A 185 -7.35 15.90 25.10
N MET A 186 -8.28 14.97 24.99
CA MET A 186 -8.37 14.09 23.83
C MET A 186 -8.89 14.86 22.62
N VAL A 187 -8.15 14.78 21.52
CA VAL A 187 -8.47 15.44 20.25
C VAL A 187 -9.35 14.51 19.41
N SER A 188 -10.33 15.04 18.70
CA SER A 188 -11.10 14.25 17.73
C SER A 188 -10.30 14.04 16.43
N ARG A 189 -10.62 12.98 15.70
CA ARG A 189 -9.99 12.71 14.39
C ARG A 189 -10.17 13.87 13.40
N THR A 190 -11.34 14.48 13.38
CA THR A 190 -11.64 15.61 12.49
C THR A 190 -10.78 16.83 12.82
N GLN A 191 -10.59 17.13 14.11
CA GLN A 191 -9.72 18.21 14.54
C GLN A 191 -8.24 17.94 14.21
N LEU A 192 -7.79 16.71 14.39
CA LEU A 192 -6.43 16.29 14.00
C LEU A 192 -6.19 16.48 12.49
N VAL A 193 -7.13 16.03 11.65
CA VAL A 193 -7.05 16.23 10.18
C VAL A 193 -7.05 17.72 9.84
N GLY A 194 -7.90 18.53 10.50
CA GLY A 194 -7.93 19.96 10.33
C GLY A 194 -6.59 20.63 10.65
N LEU A 195 -5.99 20.30 11.78
CA LEU A 195 -4.68 20.81 12.19
C LEU A 195 -3.57 20.37 11.19
N PHE A 196 -3.58 19.12 10.78
CA PHE A 196 -2.56 18.60 9.85
C PHE A 196 -2.72 19.19 8.43
N ASN A 197 -3.94 19.49 8.01
CA ASN A 197 -4.19 20.19 6.77
C ASN A 197 -3.66 21.63 6.82
N GLU A 198 -3.90 22.32 7.91
CA GLU A 198 -3.46 23.72 8.11
C GLU A 198 -1.92 23.83 8.18
N LEU A 199 -1.27 22.94 8.94
CA LEU A 199 0.18 23.00 9.15
C LEU A 199 0.97 22.37 8.00
N PHE A 200 0.53 21.24 7.49
CA PHE A 200 1.33 20.39 6.61
C PHE A 200 0.71 20.16 5.23
N GLY A 201 -0.56 20.53 5.01
CA GLY A 201 -1.29 20.23 3.79
C GLY A 201 -1.80 18.77 3.71
N ILE A 202 -1.79 18.04 4.83
CA ILE A 202 -2.26 16.65 4.91
C ILE A 202 -3.79 16.66 5.06
N THR A 203 -4.49 16.33 3.99
CA THR A 203 -5.96 16.37 3.93
C THR A 203 -6.62 15.08 4.34
N GLU A 204 -5.89 13.97 4.34
CA GLU A 204 -6.44 12.65 4.60
C GLU A 204 -5.56 11.81 5.53
N ILE A 205 -6.17 11.23 6.57
CA ILE A 205 -5.54 10.23 7.43
C ILE A 205 -6.35 8.94 7.32
N ARG A 206 -5.76 7.89 6.75
CA ARG A 206 -6.36 6.55 6.63
C ARG A 206 -5.81 5.63 7.70
N THR A 207 -6.70 4.84 8.31
CA THR A 207 -6.30 3.78 9.24
C THR A 207 -6.55 2.42 8.60
N ASN A 208 -5.59 1.51 8.74
CA ASN A 208 -5.75 0.13 8.33
C ASN A 208 -5.42 -0.80 9.50
N ASP A 209 -6.45 -1.39 10.10
CA ASP A 209 -6.34 -2.39 11.17
C ASP A 209 -6.88 -3.76 10.74
N LEU A 210 -7.18 -3.93 9.45
CA LEU A 210 -7.68 -5.17 8.90
C LEU A 210 -6.67 -6.30 9.11
N ARG A 211 -7.20 -7.51 9.27
CA ARG A 211 -6.42 -8.72 9.53
C ARG A 211 -6.83 -9.80 8.54
N TYR A 212 -5.92 -10.73 8.30
CA TYR A 212 -6.14 -11.93 7.51
C TYR A 212 -5.52 -13.14 8.22
N ASN A 213 -5.99 -14.31 7.86
CA ASN A 213 -5.44 -15.56 8.36
C ASN A 213 -4.54 -16.19 7.30
N VAL A 214 -3.43 -16.73 7.75
CA VAL A 214 -2.52 -17.57 6.95
C VAL A 214 -2.61 -18.97 7.49
N GLU A 215 -2.90 -19.94 6.64
CA GLU A 215 -2.91 -21.34 6.99
C GLU A 215 -1.49 -21.91 6.86
N GLY A 216 -0.98 -22.47 7.95
CA GLY A 216 0.29 -23.18 7.96
C GLY A 216 0.19 -24.56 7.33
N LYS A 217 1.33 -25.18 7.04
CA LYS A 217 1.38 -26.56 6.51
C LYS A 217 0.77 -27.62 7.46
N ASP A 218 0.64 -27.26 8.70
CA ASP A 218 0.00 -28.06 9.77
C ASP A 218 -1.50 -27.81 9.91
N GLY A 219 -2.10 -27.02 9.00
CA GLY A 219 -3.51 -26.64 9.01
C GLY A 219 -3.86 -25.58 10.06
N LYS A 220 -2.88 -25.07 10.83
CA LYS A 220 -3.14 -24.04 11.83
C LYS A 220 -3.25 -22.66 11.19
N LEU A 221 -4.25 -21.91 11.61
CA LEU A 221 -4.46 -20.54 11.19
C LEU A 221 -3.67 -19.57 12.07
N THR A 222 -2.91 -18.70 11.43
CA THR A 222 -2.18 -17.61 12.10
C THR A 222 -2.72 -16.28 11.60
N THR A 223 -3.20 -15.44 12.51
CA THR A 223 -3.75 -14.13 12.16
C THR A 223 -2.63 -13.12 12.00
N GLN A 224 -2.60 -12.45 10.86
CA GLN A 224 -1.67 -11.38 10.53
C GLN A 224 -2.42 -10.06 10.24
N ARG A 225 -1.72 -8.95 10.26
CA ARG A 225 -2.25 -7.64 9.89
C ARG A 225 -1.79 -7.26 8.50
N PHE A 226 -2.67 -6.64 7.71
CA PHE A 226 -2.27 -6.03 6.44
C PHE A 226 -1.30 -4.87 6.65
N TRP A 227 -1.48 -4.12 7.72
CA TRP A 227 -0.65 -2.96 8.07
C TRP A 227 0.07 -3.16 9.40
N GLY A 228 1.36 -2.88 9.44
CA GLY A 228 2.16 -2.99 10.65
C GLY A 228 1.66 -2.04 11.75
N LYS A 229 1.53 -2.54 12.98
CA LYS A 229 0.97 -1.80 14.13
C LYS A 229 1.68 -0.47 14.43
N SER A 230 2.97 -0.37 14.15
CA SER A 230 3.81 0.82 14.38
C SER A 230 4.23 1.53 13.08
N LYS A 231 3.70 1.13 11.93
CA LYS A 231 4.06 1.73 10.65
C LYS A 231 3.20 2.94 10.33
N VAL A 232 3.85 3.94 9.77
CA VAL A 232 3.22 5.13 9.19
C VAL A 232 3.81 5.33 7.80
N SER A 233 2.97 5.63 6.83
CA SER A 233 3.43 6.02 5.49
C SER A 233 2.76 7.32 5.09
N PHE A 234 3.55 8.24 4.60
CA PHE A 234 3.09 9.51 4.04
C PHE A 234 2.86 9.32 2.54
N LEU A 235 1.70 9.73 2.09
CA LEU A 235 1.31 9.68 0.69
C LEU A 235 1.64 11.02 0.06
N ALA A 236 2.61 11.02 -0.84
CA ALA A 236 3.05 12.22 -1.51
C ALA A 236 2.65 12.19 -2.99
N SER A 237 2.20 13.31 -3.52
CA SER A 237 1.92 13.50 -4.92
C SER A 237 3.02 14.32 -5.59
N TYR A 238 3.22 14.08 -6.89
CA TYR A 238 4.06 14.90 -7.74
C TYR A 238 3.20 15.54 -8.83
N ASN A 239 3.30 16.86 -8.97
CA ASN A 239 2.49 17.63 -9.93
C ASN A 239 0.97 17.34 -9.88
N GLY A 240 0.42 17.11 -8.68
CA GLY A 240 -1.00 16.80 -8.50
C GLY A 240 -1.45 15.40 -8.90
N LEU A 241 -0.54 14.55 -9.38
CA LEU A 241 -0.82 13.14 -9.66
C LEU A 241 -0.89 12.36 -8.35
N GLN A 242 -2.09 11.89 -8.00
CA GLN A 242 -2.35 11.16 -6.76
C GLN A 242 -2.24 9.63 -6.90
N ASN A 243 -1.68 9.13 -8.00
CA ASN A 243 -1.52 7.70 -8.22
C ASN A 243 -0.27 7.18 -7.53
N PHE A 244 -0.43 6.65 -6.33
CA PHE A 244 0.66 6.07 -5.51
C PHE A 244 1.14 4.71 -5.99
N GLY A 245 0.36 4.05 -6.85
CA GLY A 245 0.68 2.76 -7.44
C GLY A 245 -0.50 2.16 -8.17
N VAL A 246 -0.21 1.29 -9.12
CA VAL A 246 -1.21 0.57 -9.92
C VAL A 246 -0.96 -0.93 -9.80
N GLY A 247 -2.00 -1.69 -9.48
CA GLY A 247 -1.97 -3.14 -9.56
C GLY A 247 -2.24 -3.60 -10.99
N LEU A 248 -1.27 -4.29 -11.60
CA LEU A 248 -1.42 -4.85 -12.94
C LEU A 248 -1.74 -6.34 -12.83
N TRP A 249 -2.85 -6.75 -13.43
CA TRP A 249 -3.28 -8.13 -13.53
C TRP A 249 -2.96 -8.67 -14.92
N GLY A 250 -2.54 -9.92 -14.99
CA GLY A 250 -2.30 -10.61 -16.26
C GLY A 250 -3.13 -11.87 -16.35
N VAL A 251 -3.32 -12.34 -17.56
CA VAL A 251 -3.96 -13.64 -17.86
C VAL A 251 -3.14 -14.78 -17.28
N THR A 252 -3.79 -15.79 -16.75
CA THR A 252 -3.12 -17.00 -16.28
C THR A 252 -2.74 -17.91 -17.46
N PRO A 253 -1.73 -18.79 -17.32
CA PRO A 253 -1.37 -19.74 -18.38
C PRO A 253 -2.52 -20.67 -18.75
N GLU A 254 -3.37 -21.00 -17.79
CA GLU A 254 -4.54 -21.85 -17.98
C GLU A 254 -5.61 -21.17 -18.82
N GLU A 255 -5.85 -19.87 -18.61
CA GLU A 255 -6.81 -19.09 -19.38
C GLU A 255 -6.38 -19.00 -20.86
N GLU A 256 -5.09 -18.85 -21.12
CA GLU A 256 -4.56 -18.82 -22.49
C GLU A 256 -4.76 -20.16 -23.21
N GLN A 257 -4.69 -21.28 -22.49
CA GLN A 257 -4.93 -22.62 -23.03
C GLN A 257 -6.42 -22.93 -23.27
N LEU A 258 -7.29 -22.43 -22.41
CA LEU A 258 -8.72 -22.72 -22.44
C LEU A 258 -9.50 -21.81 -23.39
N GLY A 259 -8.91 -20.69 -23.80
CA GLY A 259 -9.53 -19.71 -24.71
C GLY A 259 -10.58 -18.82 -24.05
N PRO A 260 -11.22 -17.94 -24.84
CA PRO A 260 -12.06 -16.85 -24.31
C PRO A 260 -13.40 -17.28 -23.69
N TRP A 261 -13.78 -18.55 -23.73
CA TRP A 261 -15.03 -19.03 -23.13
C TRP A 261 -14.99 -19.04 -21.60
N THR A 262 -13.81 -19.16 -20.98
CA THR A 262 -13.63 -19.14 -19.52
C THR A 262 -13.94 -17.78 -18.90
N ALA A 263 -13.94 -16.73 -19.69
CA ALA A 263 -14.33 -15.39 -19.26
C ALA A 263 -15.86 -15.18 -19.24
N LYS A 264 -16.65 -16.17 -19.68
CA LYS A 264 -18.12 -16.07 -19.81
C LYS A 264 -18.90 -16.98 -18.89
N SER A 265 -18.25 -17.82 -18.09
CA SER A 265 -18.89 -18.74 -17.15
C SER A 265 -18.91 -18.18 -15.75
#